data_c8640ce92f61486f382c0bdd36d279d9
#
_entry.id   c8640ce92f61486f382c0bdd36d279d9
#
_cell.length_a   1.000
_cell.length_b   1.000
_cell.length_c   1.000
_cell.angle_alpha   90.00
_cell.angle_beta   90.00
_cell.angle_gamma   90.00
#
_symmetry.space_group_name_H-M   'P 1'
#
loop_
_entity.id
_entity.type
_entity.pdbx_description
1 polymer ?
#
loop_
_entity_poly.entity_id
_entity_poly.type
_entity_poly.pdbx_seq_one_letter_code
_entity_poly.pdbx_strand_id
1 'polypeptide(L)'
;MKTALLLFVVMLTCCFACETSSDVKAERKDVCAPVQLSSNLDAPTGLELFTVQSTQLSDHILTISFAYGGGCDPNHAFALYVDPSGREDSKGVYREGRIVFTTQNACKRLDYKDFCFDLSTLRKEVPSGRLRIRGVEQEIKF
;
A
#
# COMPACT_ATOMS: atom_id res chain seq x y z
N MET A 1 -45.88 1.25 -58.13
CA MET A 1 -44.91 0.46 -57.36
C MET A 1 -43.66 1.27 -57.03
N LYS A 2 -43.73 2.45 -56.39
CA LYS A 2 -42.57 3.28 -56.03
C LYS A 2 -42.61 3.81 -54.60
N THR A 3 -43.60 3.43 -53.78
CA THR A 3 -43.78 3.93 -52.42
C THR A 3 -43.40 2.95 -51.30
N ALA A 4 -43.08 1.69 -51.65
CA ALA A 4 -42.72 0.65 -50.63
C ALA A 4 -41.22 0.61 -50.29
N LEU A 5 -40.33 1.31 -51.00
CA LEU A 5 -38.87 1.26 -50.82
C LEU A 5 -38.34 2.32 -49.81
N LEU A 6 -39.15 3.33 -49.50
CA LEU A 6 -38.73 4.46 -48.68
C LEU A 6 -38.94 4.23 -47.17
N LEU A 7 -39.78 3.24 -46.80
CA LEU A 7 -40.06 2.89 -45.41
C LEU A 7 -39.08 1.93 -44.77
N PHE A 8 -38.23 1.26 -45.57
CA PHE A 8 -37.26 0.28 -45.06
C PHE A 8 -35.90 0.88 -44.71
N VAL A 9 -35.61 2.10 -45.16
CA VAL A 9 -34.33 2.76 -44.88
C VAL A 9 -34.34 3.53 -43.56
N VAL A 10 -35.51 3.91 -43.02
CA VAL A 10 -35.60 4.68 -41.77
C VAL A 10 -35.51 3.80 -40.52
N MET A 11 -35.71 2.48 -40.64
CA MET A 11 -35.66 1.56 -39.47
C MET A 11 -34.25 1.01 -39.14
N LEU A 12 -33.24 1.32 -39.94
CA LEU A 12 -31.88 0.74 -39.77
C LEU A 12 -30.90 1.69 -39.11
N THR A 13 -31.32 2.89 -38.70
CA THR A 13 -30.41 3.91 -38.11
C THR A 13 -30.54 4.11 -36.60
N CYS A 14 -31.35 3.31 -35.90
CA CYS A 14 -31.55 3.49 -34.44
C CYS A 14 -30.77 2.53 -33.52
N CYS A 15 -29.82 1.75 -34.02
CA CYS A 15 -29.11 0.74 -33.22
C CYS A 15 -27.63 1.02 -32.98
N PHE A 16 -27.14 2.26 -33.16
CA PHE A 16 -25.74 2.61 -32.88
C PHE A 16 -25.66 3.79 -31.90
N ALA A 17 -26.27 3.66 -30.74
CA ALA A 17 -25.95 4.50 -29.59
C ALA A 17 -25.89 3.61 -28.34
N CYS A 18 -25.00 2.61 -28.38
CA CYS A 18 -24.50 2.00 -27.17
C CYS A 18 -23.27 2.82 -26.78
N GLU A 19 -23.51 3.93 -26.04
CA GLU A 19 -22.45 4.61 -25.32
C GLU A 19 -21.90 3.60 -24.31
N THR A 20 -20.76 3.02 -24.65
CA THR A 20 -19.88 2.39 -23.67
C THR A 20 -19.42 3.51 -22.75
N SER A 21 -20.15 3.70 -21.66
CA SER A 21 -19.63 4.36 -20.46
C SER A 21 -18.41 3.56 -20.04
N SER A 22 -17.26 3.95 -20.56
CA SER A 22 -15.98 3.61 -19.96
C SER A 22 -15.97 4.33 -18.63
N ASP A 23 -16.44 3.63 -17.58
CA ASP A 23 -16.08 3.98 -16.21
C ASP A 23 -14.55 3.92 -16.16
N VAL A 24 -13.93 5.05 -16.48
CA VAL A 24 -12.57 5.34 -16.11
C VAL A 24 -12.62 5.41 -14.58
N LYS A 25 -12.53 4.23 -13.96
CA LYS A 25 -12.23 4.09 -12.56
C LYS A 25 -10.92 4.85 -12.39
N ALA A 26 -11.02 6.11 -11.97
CA ALA A 26 -9.86 6.91 -11.62
C ALA A 26 -9.08 6.07 -10.63
N GLU A 27 -7.99 5.45 -11.10
CA GLU A 27 -7.05 4.72 -10.28
C GLU A 27 -6.55 5.74 -9.27
N ARG A 28 -7.15 5.71 -8.07
CA ARG A 28 -6.61 6.46 -6.93
C ARG A 28 -5.19 5.95 -6.80
N LYS A 29 -4.26 6.74 -7.28
CA LYS A 29 -2.84 6.53 -7.03
C LYS A 29 -2.71 6.59 -5.51
N ASP A 30 -2.74 5.43 -4.88
CA ASP A 30 -2.58 5.33 -3.43
C ASP A 30 -1.25 6.00 -3.11
N VAL A 31 -1.32 7.17 -2.46
CA VAL A 31 -0.13 7.90 -2.05
C VAL A 31 0.50 7.09 -0.94
N CYS A 32 1.68 6.52 -1.22
CA CYS A 32 2.40 5.74 -0.24
C CYS A 32 2.76 6.61 0.97
N ALA A 33 2.60 6.05 2.16
CA ALA A 33 2.95 6.74 3.40
C ALA A 33 4.47 6.96 3.48
N PRO A 34 4.94 8.16 3.82
CA PRO A 34 6.37 8.38 4.01
C PRO A 34 6.88 7.60 5.22
N VAL A 35 8.09 7.06 5.12
CA VAL A 35 8.79 6.48 6.27
C VAL A 35 9.12 7.59 7.26
N GLN A 36 8.93 7.30 8.54
CA GLN A 36 9.25 8.20 9.64
C GLN A 36 10.61 7.81 10.26
N LEU A 37 11.56 8.73 10.28
CA LEU A 37 12.85 8.50 10.92
C LEU A 37 12.73 8.77 12.44
N SER A 38 13.15 7.80 13.26
CA SER A 38 13.10 7.90 14.70
C SER A 38 14.18 7.05 15.35
N SER A 39 14.98 7.62 16.23
CA SER A 39 15.96 6.88 17.04
C SER A 39 15.30 6.09 18.18
N ASN A 40 14.04 6.37 18.50
CA ASN A 40 13.29 5.64 19.52
C ASN A 40 12.22 4.78 18.84
N LEU A 41 12.52 3.50 18.66
CA LEU A 41 11.58 2.52 18.12
C LEU A 41 10.70 1.86 19.18
N ASP A 42 10.88 2.17 20.46
CA ASP A 42 10.16 1.54 21.56
C ASP A 42 8.90 2.31 22.00
N ALA A 43 8.68 3.52 21.46
CA ALA A 43 7.49 4.33 21.72
C ALA A 43 6.62 4.42 20.45
N PRO A 44 5.32 4.55 20.59
CA PRO A 44 4.38 3.95 21.50
C PRO A 44 3.92 2.56 21.03
N THR A 45 3.46 1.77 21.98
CA THR A 45 2.88 0.44 21.73
C THR A 45 1.59 0.55 20.92
N GLY A 46 1.68 0.51 19.61
CA GLY A 46 0.51 0.13 18.79
C GLY A 46 0.09 -1.29 19.19
N LEU A 47 -1.19 -1.58 19.12
CA LEU A 47 -1.67 -2.93 19.33
C LEU A 47 -1.03 -3.83 18.25
N GLU A 48 -0.35 -4.90 18.67
CA GLU A 48 0.20 -5.92 17.75
C GLU A 48 -0.93 -6.81 17.20
N LEU A 49 -1.92 -6.19 16.56
CA LEU A 49 -3.10 -6.86 15.99
C LEU A 49 -2.90 -7.15 14.50
N PHE A 50 -1.67 -7.33 14.07
CA PHE A 50 -1.38 -7.63 12.68
C PHE A 50 -0.27 -8.67 12.52
N THR A 51 -0.27 -9.32 11.37
CA THR A 51 0.80 -10.17 10.87
C THR A 51 1.23 -9.72 9.49
N VAL A 52 2.53 -9.72 9.22
CA VAL A 52 3.05 -9.48 7.88
C VAL A 52 2.97 -10.77 7.08
N GLN A 53 2.37 -10.70 5.90
CA GLN A 53 2.21 -11.83 4.99
C GLN A 53 3.32 -11.86 3.93
N SER A 54 3.63 -10.69 3.37
CA SER A 54 4.69 -10.54 2.37
C SER A 54 5.24 -9.13 2.34
N THR A 55 6.44 -8.97 1.78
CA THR A 55 7.07 -7.68 1.51
C THR A 55 7.62 -7.65 0.10
N GLN A 56 7.47 -6.54 -0.58
CA GLN A 56 8.03 -6.30 -1.91
C GLN A 56 8.60 -4.90 -1.98
N LEU A 57 9.84 -4.77 -2.42
CA LEU A 57 10.46 -3.48 -2.71
C LEU A 57 10.54 -3.29 -4.22
N SER A 58 10.00 -2.17 -4.69
CA SER A 58 10.12 -1.72 -6.09
C SER A 58 10.67 -0.30 -6.07
N ASP A 59 11.91 -0.13 -6.54
CA ASP A 59 12.65 1.12 -6.45
C ASP A 59 12.71 1.62 -4.99
N HIS A 60 12.03 2.70 -4.64
CA HIS A 60 11.97 3.27 -3.30
C HIS A 60 10.64 3.00 -2.57
N ILE A 61 9.74 2.26 -3.18
CA ILE A 61 8.43 1.93 -2.61
C ILE A 61 8.47 0.53 -2.02
N LEU A 62 8.29 0.44 -0.71
CA LEU A 62 8.14 -0.81 0.02
C LEU A 62 6.64 -1.10 0.21
N THR A 63 6.16 -2.15 -0.43
CA THR A 63 4.80 -2.67 -0.23
C THR A 63 4.83 -3.81 0.76
N ILE A 64 3.95 -3.76 1.75
CA ILE A 64 3.79 -4.79 2.78
C ILE A 64 2.34 -5.23 2.82
N SER A 65 2.13 -6.55 2.66
CA SER A 65 0.81 -7.18 2.80
C SER A 65 0.58 -7.54 4.26
N PHE A 66 -0.53 -7.09 4.82
CA PHE A 66 -0.91 -7.34 6.20
C PHE A 66 -2.19 -8.17 6.31
N ALA A 67 -2.21 -9.07 7.30
CA ALA A 67 -3.43 -9.57 7.89
C ALA A 67 -3.59 -8.87 9.25
N TYR A 68 -4.71 -8.18 9.50
CA TYR A 68 -4.88 -7.37 10.71
C TYR A 68 -6.32 -7.40 11.23
N GLY A 69 -6.44 -7.29 12.55
CA GLY A 69 -7.72 -7.11 13.23
C GLY A 69 -8.12 -5.63 13.28
N GLY A 70 -9.43 -5.34 13.38
CA GLY A 70 -9.90 -3.97 13.51
C GLY A 70 -10.25 -3.27 12.20
N GLY A 71 -10.39 -4.01 11.09
CA GLY A 71 -10.75 -3.46 9.78
C GLY A 71 -12.15 -2.81 9.69
N CYS A 72 -12.89 -2.77 10.79
CA CYS A 72 -14.14 -2.02 10.90
C CYS A 72 -13.91 -0.50 11.11
N ASP A 73 -12.70 -0.11 11.48
CA ASP A 73 -12.35 1.29 11.67
C ASP A 73 -11.87 1.90 10.34
N PRO A 74 -12.61 2.85 9.77
CA PRO A 74 -12.20 3.51 8.53
C PRO A 74 -10.91 4.35 8.70
N ASN A 75 -10.55 4.69 9.95
CA ASN A 75 -9.40 5.54 10.27
C ASN A 75 -8.18 4.74 10.73
N HIS A 76 -8.19 3.39 10.56
CA HIS A 76 -7.00 2.61 10.86
C HIS A 76 -5.82 3.02 9.95
N ALA A 77 -4.62 3.00 10.51
CA ALA A 77 -3.41 3.37 9.78
C ALA A 77 -2.22 2.50 10.16
N PHE A 78 -1.33 2.33 9.19
CA PHE A 78 0.00 1.76 9.39
C PHE A 78 1.05 2.85 9.19
N ALA A 79 2.05 2.89 10.06
CA ALA A 79 3.23 3.73 9.93
C ALA A 79 4.49 2.88 10.04
N LEU A 80 5.49 3.18 9.23
CA LEU A 80 6.81 2.55 9.31
C LEU A 80 7.80 3.56 9.89
N TYR A 81 8.32 3.24 11.06
CA TYR A 81 9.39 3.97 11.72
C TYR A 81 10.72 3.26 11.45
N VAL A 82 11.77 4.01 11.15
CA VAL A 82 13.10 3.49 10.92
C VAL A 82 14.12 4.28 11.73
N ASP A 83 14.98 3.57 12.45
CA ASP A 83 16.14 4.17 13.09
C ASP A 83 17.21 4.46 12.02
N PRO A 84 17.55 5.73 11.76
CA PRO A 84 18.58 6.08 10.79
C PRO A 84 19.98 5.65 11.26
N SER A 85 20.16 5.41 12.56
CA SER A 85 21.42 4.92 13.12
C SER A 85 21.72 3.52 12.58
N GLY A 86 22.93 3.30 12.09
CA GLY A 86 23.34 1.98 11.64
C GLY A 86 23.66 1.06 12.81
N ARG A 87 23.22 -0.19 12.74
CA ARG A 87 23.72 -1.28 13.57
C ARG A 87 24.54 -2.23 12.72
N GLU A 88 25.48 -2.90 13.31
CA GLU A 88 26.41 -3.78 12.61
C GLU A 88 26.22 -5.24 13.02
N ASP A 89 26.29 -6.12 12.05
CA ASP A 89 26.36 -7.57 12.25
C ASP A 89 27.41 -8.19 11.32
N SER A 90 27.51 -9.51 11.29
CA SER A 90 28.48 -10.25 10.45
C SER A 90 28.30 -10.00 8.93
N LYS A 91 27.15 -9.46 8.49
CA LYS A 91 26.85 -9.11 7.09
C LYS A 91 27.03 -7.61 6.79
N GLY A 92 27.47 -6.81 7.78
CA GLY A 92 27.70 -5.37 7.69
C GLY A 92 26.56 -4.55 8.32
N VAL A 93 26.45 -3.28 7.94
CA VAL A 93 25.52 -2.32 8.55
C VAL A 93 24.08 -2.56 8.09
N TYR A 94 23.15 -2.52 9.04
CA TYR A 94 21.72 -2.54 8.80
C TYR A 94 20.99 -1.46 9.63
N ARG A 95 19.75 -1.13 9.27
CA ARG A 95 18.83 -0.27 10.03
C ARG A 95 17.71 -1.10 10.60
N GLU A 96 17.27 -0.71 11.78
CA GLU A 96 16.06 -1.28 12.35
C GLU A 96 14.83 -0.49 11.94
N GLY A 97 13.75 -1.20 11.66
CA GLY A 97 12.43 -0.62 11.43
C GLY A 97 11.39 -1.24 12.34
N ARG A 98 10.31 -0.49 12.58
CA ARG A 98 9.13 -0.96 13.30
C ARG A 98 7.87 -0.49 12.61
N ILE A 99 6.91 -1.39 12.46
CA ILE A 99 5.57 -1.08 12.01
C ILE A 99 4.71 -0.78 13.23
N VAL A 100 3.97 0.32 13.16
CA VAL A 100 2.98 0.71 14.16
C VAL A 100 1.61 0.70 13.51
N PHE A 101 0.69 -0.08 14.06
CA PHE A 101 -0.69 -0.12 13.66
C PHE A 101 -1.53 0.67 14.66
N THR A 102 -2.34 1.60 14.18
CA THR A 102 -3.26 2.39 14.98
C THR A 102 -4.69 2.16 14.52
N THR A 103 -5.58 1.92 15.47
CA THR A 103 -7.03 1.80 15.25
C THR A 103 -7.76 2.32 16.48
N GLN A 104 -8.91 2.97 16.26
CA GLN A 104 -9.78 3.42 17.34
C GLN A 104 -10.81 2.34 17.71
N ASN A 105 -10.96 1.31 16.89
CA ASN A 105 -12.01 0.31 17.02
C ASN A 105 -11.44 -1.10 16.82
N ALA A 106 -11.16 -1.78 17.91
CA ALA A 106 -10.71 -3.17 17.90
C ALA A 106 -11.89 -4.11 17.65
N CYS A 107 -12.38 -4.21 16.41
CA CYS A 107 -13.37 -5.22 16.07
C CYS A 107 -12.68 -6.57 15.78
N LYS A 108 -13.44 -7.67 15.91
CA LYS A 108 -12.94 -9.04 15.68
C LYS A 108 -12.79 -9.42 14.20
N ARG A 109 -13.03 -8.48 13.28
CA ARG A 109 -12.91 -8.73 11.84
C ARG A 109 -11.44 -8.76 11.47
N LEU A 110 -11.05 -9.80 10.74
CA LEU A 110 -9.74 -9.92 10.12
C LEU A 110 -9.81 -9.41 8.68
N ASP A 111 -8.97 -8.46 8.33
CA ASP A 111 -8.84 -7.92 6.98
C ASP A 111 -7.45 -8.16 6.42
N TYR A 112 -7.36 -8.17 5.08
CA TYR A 112 -6.12 -8.32 4.33
C TYR A 112 -5.96 -7.12 3.41
N LYS A 113 -4.83 -6.44 3.48
CA LYS A 113 -4.56 -5.27 2.64
C LYS A 113 -3.07 -5.02 2.46
N ASP A 114 -2.73 -4.49 1.28
CA ASP A 114 -1.40 -3.98 0.99
C ASP A 114 -1.31 -2.51 1.39
N PHE A 115 -0.22 -2.17 2.06
CA PHE A 115 0.15 -0.80 2.37
C PHE A 115 1.52 -0.50 1.78
N CYS A 116 1.68 0.67 1.20
CA CYS A 116 2.96 1.08 0.64
C CYS A 116 3.60 2.20 1.44
N PHE A 117 4.93 2.12 1.56
CA PHE A 117 5.78 3.07 2.28
C PHE A 117 6.84 3.62 1.34
N ASP A 118 6.98 4.94 1.33
CA ASP A 118 7.99 5.62 0.53
C ASP A 118 9.30 5.75 1.34
N LEU A 119 10.34 5.04 0.90
CA LEU A 119 11.67 5.04 1.50
C LEU A 119 12.57 6.19 1.03
N SER A 120 12.06 7.12 0.23
CA SER A 120 12.87 8.22 -0.34
C SER A 120 13.58 9.05 0.72
N THR A 121 12.92 9.28 1.87
CA THR A 121 13.52 10.01 2.99
C THR A 121 14.68 9.22 3.60
N LEU A 122 14.53 7.92 3.80
CA LEU A 122 15.60 7.05 4.29
C LEU A 122 16.77 7.01 3.30
N ARG A 123 16.51 6.93 2.01
CA ARG A 123 17.55 6.90 0.96
C ARG A 123 18.33 8.20 0.83
N LYS A 124 17.78 9.33 1.22
CA LYS A 124 18.52 10.60 1.29
C LYS A 124 19.58 10.57 2.40
N GLU A 125 19.26 9.97 3.54
CA GLU A 125 20.19 9.80 4.66
C GLU A 125 21.20 8.66 4.38
N VAL A 126 20.68 7.56 3.80
CA VAL A 126 21.42 6.33 3.53
C VAL A 126 21.07 5.84 2.12
N PRO A 127 21.90 6.12 1.12
CA PRO A 127 21.60 5.82 -0.28
C PRO A 127 21.36 4.33 -0.59
N SER A 128 21.97 3.44 0.19
CA SER A 128 21.77 1.99 0.08
C SER A 128 22.00 1.31 1.42
N GLY A 129 21.35 0.19 1.63
CA GLY A 129 21.54 -0.52 2.89
C GLY A 129 20.61 -1.70 3.06
N ARG A 130 20.58 -2.21 4.30
CA ARG A 130 19.71 -3.29 4.74
C ARG A 130 18.77 -2.76 5.81
N LEU A 131 17.48 -3.07 5.66
CA LEU A 131 16.44 -2.73 6.62
C LEU A 131 15.88 -4.02 7.21
N ARG A 132 15.90 -4.11 8.53
CA ARG A 132 15.26 -5.16 9.31
C ARG A 132 14.06 -4.58 10.03
N ILE A 133 12.89 -5.06 9.70
CA ILE A 133 11.65 -4.60 10.33
C ILE A 133 11.26 -5.63 11.38
N ARG A 134 11.00 -5.18 12.61
CA ARG A 134 10.55 -6.08 13.70
C ARG A 134 9.27 -6.81 13.29
N GLY A 135 9.25 -8.13 13.45
CA GLY A 135 8.13 -8.99 13.03
C GLY A 135 8.10 -9.34 11.55
N VAL A 136 9.12 -8.93 10.77
CA VAL A 136 9.31 -9.32 9.37
C VAL A 136 10.55 -10.18 9.27
N GLU A 137 10.40 -11.42 8.80
CA GLU A 137 11.54 -12.36 8.69
C GLU A 137 12.51 -11.96 7.59
N GLN A 138 11.98 -11.39 6.51
CA GLN A 138 12.77 -11.02 5.34
C GLN A 138 13.50 -9.70 5.57
N GLU A 139 14.82 -9.70 5.38
CA GLU A 139 15.63 -8.48 5.32
C GLU A 139 15.44 -7.79 3.96
N ILE A 140 15.18 -6.50 3.99
CA ILE A 140 14.93 -5.68 2.80
C ILE A 140 16.24 -4.98 2.43
N LYS A 141 16.68 -5.16 1.18
CA LYS A 141 17.83 -4.44 0.63
C LYS A 141 17.32 -3.26 -0.21
N PHE A 142 17.77 -2.05 0.07
CA PHE A 142 17.30 -0.84 -0.60
C PHE A 142 18.46 0.02 -1.12
#